data_5afbc2d890c4dfc7b9fc28acda04b805
#
_entry.id   5afbc2d890c4dfc7b9fc28acda04b805
#
_cell.length_a   1.000
_cell.length_b   1.000
_cell.length_c   1.000
_cell.angle_alpha   90.00
_cell.angle_beta   90.00
_cell.angle_gamma   90.00
#
_symmetry.space_group_name_H-M   'P 1'
#
loop_
_entity.id
_entity.type
_entity.pdbx_description
1 polymer ?
#
loop_
_entity_poly.entity_id
_entity_poly.type
_entity_poly.pdbx_seq_one_letter_code
_entity_poly.pdbx_strand_id
1 'polypeptide(L)'
;MDRKMALGYFGVLIFMMGDGLELGWLSSYLTDHGLTMQESALIFSVYGFAVAIAAWLSGVLAEVLGPRKAMMLGLTLFIAGSVVFLTFGITSMNLAIMLPTYALRGLGYPLFAYSFLVWVTYYAPADKLGTAVGWFWFAFSGGLNVLGAYYSSFALPVLGEMKTLWSALVFVLLGATVAIFLNKDKEHKKKFENKGDALRYLLKGVTIAFENPKIGMGGIVRTINTSAAYGFVVFMPAFMMDLGFTRSEWLQIYGSLWTSNIIFNLIFGIVGDKLGWRNTVMWFGGVGCAIFTAAFYYVPLAAGPNYFVATAVAACYGACLAGFVPLSALIPSLAPENRGAAMSILNLGAGLSTFVGPAIVGAFIGMVDTVGIIWIYTGLYLVSAVLMKFVTLSKKEAEEAERVSIEEFKTAQKA
;
A
#
# COMPACT_ATOMS: atom_id res chain seq x y z
N MET A 1 -18.95 10.54 13.74
CA MET A 1 -18.60 9.18 13.23
C MET A 1 -19.42 8.17 14.02
N ASP A 2 -20.12 7.26 13.35
CA ASP A 2 -20.88 6.22 14.04
C ASP A 2 -19.93 5.28 14.81
N ARG A 3 -20.36 4.80 15.99
CA ARG A 3 -19.57 3.92 16.86
C ARG A 3 -19.12 2.64 16.15
N LYS A 4 -19.95 2.09 15.27
CA LYS A 4 -19.62 0.88 14.51
C LYS A 4 -18.50 1.11 13.51
N MET A 5 -18.53 2.24 12.78
CA MET A 5 -17.45 2.62 11.87
C MET A 5 -16.14 2.87 12.63
N ALA A 6 -16.20 3.56 13.78
CA ALA A 6 -15.04 3.80 14.63
C ALA A 6 -14.38 2.49 15.09
N LEU A 7 -15.16 1.53 15.57
CA LEU A 7 -14.67 0.20 15.95
C LEU A 7 -14.08 -0.55 14.74
N GLY A 8 -14.72 -0.46 13.57
CA GLY A 8 -14.22 -1.08 12.37
C GLY A 8 -12.85 -0.52 11.93
N TYR A 9 -12.69 0.81 11.91
CA TYR A 9 -11.39 1.46 11.62
C TYR A 9 -10.32 1.09 12.63
N PHE A 10 -10.67 1.07 13.93
CA PHE A 10 -9.74 0.63 14.96
C PHE A 10 -9.33 -0.84 14.76
N GLY A 11 -10.29 -1.71 14.40
CA GLY A 11 -9.99 -3.10 14.07
C GLY A 11 -9.05 -3.24 12.88
N VAL A 12 -9.26 -2.48 11.81
CA VAL A 12 -8.36 -2.44 10.65
C VAL A 12 -6.99 -1.91 11.05
N LEU A 13 -6.90 -0.84 11.84
CA LEU A 13 -5.63 -0.27 12.31
C LEU A 13 -4.80 -1.34 13.04
N ILE A 14 -5.40 -2.07 13.98
CA ILE A 14 -4.71 -3.10 14.76
C ILE A 14 -4.36 -4.32 13.90
N PHE A 15 -5.25 -4.75 13.00
CA PHE A 15 -4.96 -5.83 12.05
C PHE A 15 -3.75 -5.48 11.17
N MET A 16 -3.76 -4.29 10.59
CA MET A 16 -2.69 -3.82 9.71
C MET A 16 -1.37 -3.58 10.47
N MET A 17 -1.42 -3.20 11.74
CA MET A 17 -0.24 -3.17 12.60
C MET A 17 0.39 -4.57 12.72
N GLY A 18 -0.42 -5.61 12.88
CA GLY A 18 0.04 -7.00 12.90
C GLY A 18 0.66 -7.45 11.58
N ASP A 19 0.13 -7.02 10.44
CA ASP A 19 0.71 -7.33 9.14
C ASP A 19 2.02 -6.58 8.90
N GLY A 20 2.07 -5.30 9.29
CA GLY A 20 3.20 -4.41 8.99
C GLY A 20 4.41 -4.55 9.90
N LEU A 21 4.31 -5.22 11.04
CA LEU A 21 5.37 -5.22 12.05
C LEU A 21 6.69 -5.85 11.59
N GLU A 22 6.66 -6.73 10.60
CA GLU A 22 7.86 -7.40 10.08
C GLU A 22 8.48 -6.72 8.86
N LEU A 23 7.71 -5.83 8.18
CA LEU A 23 8.11 -5.25 6.89
C LEU A 23 9.49 -4.60 6.93
N GLY A 24 9.80 -3.86 7.97
CA GLY A 24 11.05 -3.08 8.04
C GLY A 24 12.30 -3.88 8.44
N TRP A 25 12.18 -5.17 8.83
CA TRP A 25 13.32 -5.90 9.37
C TRP A 25 13.39 -7.39 9.01
N LEU A 26 12.31 -7.97 8.50
CA LEU A 26 12.30 -9.40 8.12
C LEU A 26 13.40 -9.71 7.10
N SER A 27 13.64 -8.82 6.13
CA SER A 27 14.68 -9.06 5.12
C SER A 27 16.08 -9.20 5.75
N SER A 28 16.47 -8.32 6.67
CA SER A 28 17.76 -8.44 7.37
C SER A 28 17.81 -9.69 8.25
N TYR A 29 16.69 -10.04 8.91
CA TYR A 29 16.62 -11.29 9.66
C TYR A 29 16.90 -12.51 8.77
N LEU A 30 16.30 -12.57 7.57
CA LEU A 30 16.49 -13.68 6.64
C LEU A 30 17.94 -13.77 6.15
N THR A 31 18.56 -12.63 5.84
CA THR A 31 19.97 -12.60 5.40
C THR A 31 20.93 -12.95 6.53
N ASP A 32 20.67 -12.52 7.75
CA ASP A 32 21.46 -12.88 8.94
C ASP A 32 21.42 -14.39 9.24
N HIS A 33 20.36 -15.09 8.76
CA HIS A 33 20.18 -16.53 8.92
C HIS A 33 20.51 -17.34 7.65
N GLY A 34 21.26 -16.76 6.70
CA GLY A 34 21.92 -17.47 5.61
C GLY A 34 21.23 -17.40 4.26
N LEU A 35 20.10 -16.69 4.12
CA LEU A 35 19.52 -16.41 2.80
C LEU A 35 20.28 -15.26 2.12
N THR A 36 20.37 -15.32 0.82
CA THR A 36 20.90 -14.20 0.03
C THR A 36 19.87 -13.05 -0.04
N MET A 37 20.36 -11.84 -0.36
CA MET A 37 19.49 -10.69 -0.58
C MET A 37 18.49 -10.94 -1.72
N GLN A 38 18.88 -11.66 -2.78
CA GLN A 38 18.03 -12.06 -3.88
C GLN A 38 16.90 -13.00 -3.43
N GLU A 39 17.20 -13.97 -2.58
CA GLU A 39 16.20 -14.90 -2.03
C GLU A 39 15.22 -14.18 -1.11
N SER A 40 15.72 -13.28 -0.27
CA SER A 40 14.85 -12.40 0.54
C SER A 40 13.95 -11.55 -0.35
N ALA A 41 14.50 -10.89 -1.37
CA ALA A 41 13.72 -10.11 -2.33
C ALA A 41 12.67 -10.94 -3.06
N LEU A 42 12.98 -12.20 -3.39
CA LEU A 42 12.03 -13.12 -4.03
C LEU A 42 10.85 -13.43 -3.11
N ILE A 43 11.09 -13.65 -1.80
CA ILE A 43 10.03 -13.88 -0.80
C ILE A 43 9.09 -12.68 -0.75
N PHE A 44 9.62 -11.46 -0.64
CA PHE A 44 8.80 -10.23 -0.66
C PHE A 44 8.09 -10.01 -1.99
N SER A 45 8.71 -10.38 -3.13
CA SER A 45 8.10 -10.27 -4.44
C SER A 45 6.90 -11.19 -4.60
N VAL A 46 7.04 -12.46 -4.20
CA VAL A 46 5.95 -13.44 -4.26
C VAL A 46 4.78 -13.04 -3.35
N TYR A 47 5.09 -12.52 -2.14
CA TYR A 47 4.11 -11.92 -1.26
C TYR A 47 3.39 -10.74 -1.94
N GLY A 48 4.13 -9.79 -2.51
CA GLY A 48 3.59 -8.63 -3.19
C GLY A 48 2.74 -8.97 -4.42
N PHE A 49 3.11 -10.02 -5.16
CA PHE A 49 2.29 -10.54 -6.27
C PHE A 49 0.96 -11.10 -5.78
N ALA A 50 0.97 -11.87 -4.70
CA ALA A 50 -0.26 -12.37 -4.06
C ALA A 50 -1.14 -11.22 -3.55
N VAL A 51 -0.53 -10.20 -2.96
CA VAL A 51 -1.20 -8.94 -2.55
C VAL A 51 -1.89 -8.27 -3.72
N ALA A 52 -1.22 -8.12 -4.87
CA ALA A 52 -1.80 -7.49 -6.05
C ALA A 52 -3.03 -8.25 -6.58
N ILE A 53 -2.95 -9.58 -6.64
CA ILE A 53 -4.08 -10.43 -7.03
C ILE A 53 -5.24 -10.29 -6.05
N ALA A 54 -4.98 -10.39 -4.75
CA ALA A 54 -6.01 -10.30 -3.72
C ALA A 54 -6.65 -8.90 -3.67
N ALA A 55 -5.87 -7.84 -3.84
CA ALA A 55 -6.37 -6.48 -3.90
C ALA A 55 -7.33 -6.28 -5.08
N TRP A 56 -6.99 -6.83 -6.25
CA TRP A 56 -7.86 -6.80 -7.42
C TRP A 56 -9.15 -7.60 -7.21
N LEU A 57 -9.06 -8.79 -6.63
CA LEU A 57 -10.21 -9.68 -6.42
C LEU A 57 -11.11 -9.25 -5.24
N SER A 58 -10.57 -8.52 -4.26
CA SER A 58 -11.24 -8.23 -2.98
C SER A 58 -12.59 -7.53 -3.14
N GLY A 59 -12.68 -6.58 -4.05
CA GLY A 59 -13.93 -5.85 -4.31
C GLY A 59 -15.05 -6.76 -4.76
N VAL A 60 -14.79 -7.63 -5.75
CA VAL A 60 -15.80 -8.57 -6.27
C VAL A 60 -16.13 -9.64 -5.25
N LEU A 61 -15.14 -10.18 -4.55
CA LEU A 61 -15.39 -11.17 -3.50
C LEU A 61 -16.23 -10.57 -2.37
N ALA A 62 -15.99 -9.32 -1.99
CA ALA A 62 -16.81 -8.63 -1.01
C ALA A 62 -18.26 -8.42 -1.49
N GLU A 63 -18.47 -8.14 -2.76
CA GLU A 63 -19.82 -7.98 -3.33
C GLU A 63 -20.56 -9.32 -3.47
N VAL A 64 -19.86 -10.39 -3.87
CA VAL A 64 -20.45 -11.72 -4.10
C VAL A 64 -20.71 -12.48 -2.80
N LEU A 65 -19.70 -12.54 -1.92
CA LEU A 65 -19.77 -13.29 -0.65
C LEU A 65 -20.39 -12.48 0.49
N GLY A 66 -20.36 -11.15 0.34
CA GLY A 66 -20.60 -10.17 1.39
C GLY A 66 -19.28 -9.79 2.10
N PRO A 67 -19.13 -8.51 2.52
CA PRO A 67 -17.87 -8.01 3.08
C PRO A 67 -17.35 -8.82 4.25
N ARG A 68 -18.24 -9.20 5.17
CA ARG A 68 -17.87 -9.96 6.37
C ARG A 68 -17.27 -11.34 6.05
N LYS A 69 -17.85 -12.09 5.09
CA LYS A 69 -17.33 -13.41 4.71
C LYS A 69 -16.00 -13.28 3.97
N ALA A 70 -15.85 -12.26 3.12
CA ALA A 70 -14.58 -11.98 2.46
C ALA A 70 -13.49 -11.59 3.46
N MET A 71 -13.81 -10.80 4.50
CA MET A 71 -12.89 -10.52 5.61
C MET A 71 -12.49 -11.78 6.38
N MET A 72 -13.45 -12.68 6.67
CA MET A 72 -13.15 -13.95 7.33
C MET A 72 -12.25 -14.84 6.48
N LEU A 73 -12.48 -14.91 5.17
CA LEU A 73 -11.59 -15.61 4.24
C LEU A 73 -10.17 -15.04 4.29
N GLY A 74 -10.05 -13.70 4.22
CA GLY A 74 -8.77 -13.01 4.33
C GLY A 74 -8.04 -13.32 5.64
N LEU A 75 -8.75 -13.25 6.76
CA LEU A 75 -8.21 -13.62 8.08
C LEU A 75 -7.70 -15.07 8.12
N THR A 76 -8.49 -16.01 7.59
CA THR A 76 -8.11 -17.44 7.57
C THR A 76 -6.84 -17.67 6.76
N LEU A 77 -6.76 -17.08 5.57
CA LEU A 77 -5.57 -17.19 4.70
C LEU A 77 -4.35 -16.56 5.36
N PHE A 78 -4.52 -15.39 5.99
CA PHE A 78 -3.44 -14.73 6.71
C PHE A 78 -2.90 -15.57 7.85
N ILE A 79 -3.78 -16.08 8.72
CA ILE A 79 -3.38 -16.91 9.87
C ILE A 79 -2.72 -18.21 9.40
N ALA A 80 -3.35 -18.92 8.45
CA ALA A 80 -2.80 -20.18 7.94
C ALA A 80 -1.42 -19.98 7.33
N GLY A 81 -1.26 -18.97 6.45
CA GLY A 81 0.03 -18.62 5.85
C GLY A 81 1.06 -18.24 6.89
N SER A 82 0.70 -17.38 7.86
CA SER A 82 1.61 -16.93 8.91
C SER A 82 2.05 -18.07 9.84
N VAL A 83 1.14 -18.92 10.29
CA VAL A 83 1.48 -20.05 11.18
C VAL A 83 2.43 -21.01 10.49
N VAL A 84 2.16 -21.40 9.23
CA VAL A 84 3.05 -22.33 8.50
C VAL A 84 4.38 -21.65 8.15
N PHE A 85 4.36 -20.37 7.78
CA PHE A 85 5.58 -19.60 7.52
C PHE A 85 6.49 -19.54 8.75
N LEU A 86 5.94 -19.22 9.93
CA LEU A 86 6.71 -19.11 11.17
C LEU A 86 7.17 -20.47 11.71
N THR A 87 6.30 -21.51 11.63
CA THR A 87 6.62 -22.83 12.21
C THR A 87 7.58 -23.64 11.36
N PHE A 88 7.45 -23.58 10.03
CA PHE A 88 8.21 -24.43 9.11
C PHE A 88 9.11 -23.63 8.18
N GLY A 89 8.66 -22.47 7.68
CA GLY A 89 9.43 -21.63 6.77
C GLY A 89 10.67 -21.03 7.45
N ILE A 90 10.43 -20.21 8.46
CA ILE A 90 11.48 -19.51 9.21
C ILE A 90 12.43 -20.50 9.93
N THR A 91 11.89 -21.56 10.53
CA THR A 91 12.73 -22.51 11.27
C THR A 91 13.62 -23.36 10.38
N SER A 92 13.22 -23.64 9.15
CA SER A 92 14.00 -24.44 8.21
C SER A 92 14.81 -23.62 7.20
N MET A 93 14.53 -22.29 7.09
CA MET A 93 15.04 -21.40 6.03
C MET A 93 14.88 -21.99 4.61
N ASN A 94 13.80 -22.76 4.41
CA ASN A 94 13.54 -23.45 3.15
C ASN A 94 12.62 -22.61 2.25
N LEU A 95 13.17 -22.12 1.14
CA LEU A 95 12.43 -21.32 0.16
C LEU A 95 11.18 -22.01 -0.40
N ALA A 96 11.25 -23.36 -0.60
CA ALA A 96 10.10 -24.11 -1.12
C ALA A 96 8.88 -24.08 -0.17
N ILE A 97 9.12 -23.87 1.14
CA ILE A 97 8.06 -23.68 2.15
C ILE A 97 7.74 -22.18 2.31
N MET A 98 8.75 -21.34 2.34
CA MET A 98 8.58 -19.90 2.60
C MET A 98 7.78 -19.21 1.50
N LEU A 99 8.08 -19.48 0.23
CA LEU A 99 7.42 -18.81 -0.90
C LEU A 99 5.90 -19.02 -0.91
N PRO A 100 5.37 -20.27 -0.92
CA PRO A 100 3.91 -20.47 -0.97
C PRO A 100 3.20 -20.01 0.32
N THR A 101 3.83 -20.17 1.48
CA THR A 101 3.21 -19.80 2.76
C THR A 101 3.16 -18.28 2.96
N TYR A 102 4.20 -17.56 2.54
CA TYR A 102 4.21 -16.11 2.59
C TYR A 102 3.30 -15.50 1.50
N ALA A 103 3.20 -16.14 0.32
CA ALA A 103 2.19 -15.81 -0.68
C ALA A 103 0.76 -15.98 -0.14
N LEU A 104 0.48 -17.09 0.54
CA LEU A 104 -0.83 -17.35 1.14
C LEU A 104 -1.20 -16.26 2.15
N ARG A 105 -0.25 -15.83 2.98
CA ARG A 105 -0.40 -14.68 3.87
C ARG A 105 -0.67 -13.40 3.09
N GLY A 106 0.04 -13.17 1.98
CA GLY A 106 -0.13 -11.99 1.10
C GLY A 106 -1.53 -11.88 0.50
N LEU A 107 -2.25 -13.00 0.30
CA LEU A 107 -3.66 -12.96 -0.09
C LEU A 107 -4.57 -12.47 1.05
N GLY A 108 -4.15 -12.59 2.30
CA GLY A 108 -5.00 -12.40 3.47
C GLY A 108 -5.37 -10.96 3.73
N TYR A 109 -4.40 -10.04 3.87
CA TYR A 109 -4.71 -8.69 4.29
C TYR A 109 -5.53 -7.89 3.28
N PRO A 110 -5.31 -7.98 1.95
CA PRO A 110 -6.14 -7.22 1.02
C PRO A 110 -7.59 -7.69 1.02
N LEU A 111 -7.80 -9.01 1.12
CA LEU A 111 -9.15 -9.56 1.26
C LEU A 111 -9.82 -9.09 2.56
N PHE A 112 -9.08 -8.94 3.64
CA PHE A 112 -9.60 -8.39 4.89
C PHE A 112 -9.88 -6.88 4.78
N ALA A 113 -8.86 -6.09 4.52
CA ALA A 113 -8.93 -4.64 4.61
C ALA A 113 -9.80 -4.02 3.50
N TYR A 114 -9.65 -4.46 2.26
CA TYR A 114 -10.44 -3.88 1.16
C TYR A 114 -11.89 -4.36 1.16
N SER A 115 -12.18 -5.55 1.69
CA SER A 115 -13.56 -5.94 1.93
C SER A 115 -14.22 -5.09 3.02
N PHE A 116 -13.47 -4.68 4.04
CA PHE A 116 -13.95 -3.69 5.00
C PHE A 116 -14.18 -2.33 4.34
N LEU A 117 -13.30 -1.88 3.42
CA LEU A 117 -13.54 -0.66 2.65
C LEU A 117 -14.84 -0.74 1.84
N VAL A 118 -15.13 -1.87 1.20
CA VAL A 118 -16.42 -2.09 0.52
C VAL A 118 -17.57 -1.95 1.51
N TRP A 119 -17.47 -2.55 2.72
CA TRP A 119 -18.49 -2.36 3.75
C TRP A 119 -18.67 -0.88 4.12
N VAL A 120 -17.58 -0.12 4.25
CA VAL A 120 -17.63 1.32 4.52
C VAL A 120 -18.42 2.06 3.45
N THR A 121 -18.26 1.71 2.16
CA THR A 121 -18.99 2.37 1.07
C THR A 121 -20.50 2.12 1.12
N TYR A 122 -20.94 0.99 1.67
CA TYR A 122 -22.37 0.72 1.86
C TYR A 122 -22.96 1.34 3.13
N TYR A 123 -22.14 1.56 4.14
CA TYR A 123 -22.58 1.99 5.46
C TYR A 123 -22.47 3.50 5.67
N ALA A 124 -21.51 4.14 5.03
CA ALA A 124 -21.28 5.57 5.17
C ALA A 124 -22.39 6.39 4.46
N PRO A 125 -22.90 7.47 5.11
CA PRO A 125 -23.77 8.42 4.43
C PRO A 125 -23.09 9.01 3.19
N ALA A 126 -23.84 9.22 2.11
CA ALA A 126 -23.31 9.70 0.83
C ALA A 126 -22.54 11.03 0.95
N ASP A 127 -23.04 11.95 1.78
CA ASP A 127 -22.42 13.25 2.07
C ASP A 127 -21.10 13.15 2.86
N LYS A 128 -20.79 11.98 3.47
CA LYS A 128 -19.59 11.72 4.30
C LYS A 128 -18.71 10.59 3.79
N LEU A 129 -19.01 10.08 2.59
CA LEU A 129 -18.28 8.92 2.03
C LEU A 129 -16.78 9.22 1.88
N GLY A 130 -16.41 10.40 1.36
CA GLY A 130 -15.01 10.79 1.23
C GLY A 130 -14.26 10.80 2.56
N THR A 131 -14.88 11.35 3.61
CA THR A 131 -14.33 11.34 4.98
C THR A 131 -14.19 9.91 5.52
N ALA A 132 -15.18 9.05 5.27
CA ALA A 132 -15.17 7.66 5.72
C ALA A 132 -14.03 6.86 5.05
N VAL A 133 -13.83 7.02 3.75
CA VAL A 133 -12.72 6.42 3.00
C VAL A 133 -11.36 7.00 3.47
N GLY A 134 -11.29 8.29 3.77
CA GLY A 134 -10.10 8.92 4.34
C GLY A 134 -9.69 8.29 5.68
N TRP A 135 -10.64 8.04 6.58
CA TRP A 135 -10.38 7.33 7.84
C TRP A 135 -9.94 5.88 7.64
N PHE A 136 -10.45 5.20 6.61
CA PHE A 136 -9.97 3.86 6.25
C PHE A 136 -8.49 3.90 5.86
N TRP A 137 -8.09 4.78 4.97
CA TRP A 137 -6.69 4.87 4.54
C TRP A 137 -5.74 5.32 5.65
N PHE A 138 -6.22 6.20 6.55
CA PHE A 138 -5.48 6.55 7.76
C PHE A 138 -5.25 5.33 8.66
N ALA A 139 -6.29 4.53 8.93
CA ALA A 139 -6.19 3.33 9.74
C ALA A 139 -5.32 2.26 9.06
N PHE A 140 -5.51 2.04 7.76
CA PHE A 140 -4.74 1.08 6.97
C PHE A 140 -3.25 1.42 6.97
N SER A 141 -2.88 2.61 6.51
CA SER A 141 -1.47 3.02 6.40
C SER A 141 -0.84 3.27 7.76
N GLY A 142 -1.59 3.82 8.72
CA GLY A 142 -1.14 4.04 10.08
C GLY A 142 -0.82 2.73 10.81
N GLY A 143 -1.63 1.68 10.63
CA GLY A 143 -1.34 0.35 11.15
C GLY A 143 -0.13 -0.27 10.46
N LEU A 144 -0.24 -0.45 9.14
CA LEU A 144 0.73 -1.18 8.33
C LEU A 144 2.15 -0.62 8.42
N ASN A 145 2.28 0.68 8.19
CA ASN A 145 3.59 1.28 7.95
C ASN A 145 4.13 2.09 9.15
N VAL A 146 3.25 2.62 10.01
CA VAL A 146 3.66 3.45 11.15
C VAL A 146 3.70 2.62 12.43
N LEU A 147 2.55 2.13 12.90
CA LEU A 147 2.50 1.41 14.17
C LEU A 147 3.29 0.10 14.13
N GLY A 148 3.28 -0.63 13.01
CA GLY A 148 4.07 -1.85 12.83
C GLY A 148 5.57 -1.58 12.99
N ALA A 149 6.10 -0.55 12.35
CA ALA A 149 7.51 -0.17 12.43
C ALA A 149 7.91 0.29 13.84
N TYR A 150 7.15 1.21 14.44
CA TYR A 150 7.43 1.70 15.80
C TYR A 150 7.31 0.58 16.85
N TYR A 151 6.27 -0.25 16.76
CA TYR A 151 6.14 -1.40 17.66
C TYR A 151 7.39 -2.30 17.59
N SER A 152 7.81 -2.66 16.38
CA SER A 152 8.97 -3.54 16.21
C SER A 152 10.26 -2.90 16.70
N SER A 153 10.41 -1.57 16.61
CA SER A 153 11.60 -0.88 17.15
C SER A 153 11.76 -1.06 18.66
N PHE A 154 10.64 -1.18 19.40
CA PHE A 154 10.63 -1.42 20.84
C PHE A 154 10.54 -2.91 21.20
N ALA A 155 9.81 -3.70 20.41
CA ALA A 155 9.58 -5.11 20.69
C ALA A 155 10.82 -5.98 20.46
N LEU A 156 11.58 -5.72 19.40
CA LEU A 156 12.75 -6.52 19.04
C LEU A 156 13.80 -6.59 20.17
N PRO A 157 14.23 -5.48 20.80
CA PRO A 157 15.20 -5.53 21.89
C PRO A 157 14.68 -6.26 23.15
N VAL A 158 13.36 -6.28 23.37
CA VAL A 158 12.73 -6.82 24.60
C VAL A 158 12.29 -8.26 24.42
N LEU A 159 11.61 -8.56 23.31
CA LEU A 159 10.99 -9.87 23.06
C LEU A 159 11.88 -10.80 22.22
N GLY A 160 12.81 -10.21 21.45
CA GLY A 160 13.54 -10.91 20.40
C GLY A 160 12.71 -11.14 19.15
N GLU A 161 13.36 -11.61 18.09
CA GLU A 161 12.82 -11.66 16.72
C GLU A 161 11.61 -12.60 16.60
N MET A 162 11.75 -13.86 17.04
CA MET A 162 10.69 -14.87 16.92
C MET A 162 9.42 -14.49 17.69
N LYS A 163 9.53 -13.98 18.92
CA LYS A 163 8.35 -13.58 19.70
C LYS A 163 7.70 -12.34 19.10
N THR A 164 8.49 -11.43 18.52
CA THR A 164 7.96 -10.28 17.79
C THR A 164 7.19 -10.74 16.57
N LEU A 165 7.68 -11.71 15.77
CA LEU A 165 6.94 -12.28 14.65
C LEU A 165 5.62 -12.94 15.09
N TRP A 166 5.65 -13.74 16.17
CA TRP A 166 4.44 -14.37 16.70
C TRP A 166 3.42 -13.36 17.24
N SER A 167 3.88 -12.21 17.76
CA SER A 167 2.98 -11.15 18.23
C SER A 167 2.11 -10.56 17.12
N ALA A 168 2.53 -10.68 15.84
CA ALA A 168 1.72 -10.32 14.68
C ALA A 168 0.34 -10.96 14.71
N LEU A 169 0.28 -12.26 15.01
CA LEU A 169 -0.99 -13.00 15.09
C LEU A 169 -1.90 -12.50 16.20
N VAL A 170 -1.33 -12.03 17.31
CA VAL A 170 -2.11 -11.43 18.40
C VAL A 170 -2.83 -10.18 17.93
N PHE A 171 -2.11 -9.25 17.26
CA PHE A 171 -2.71 -8.04 16.72
C PHE A 171 -3.72 -8.33 15.62
N VAL A 172 -3.41 -9.25 14.71
CA VAL A 172 -4.31 -9.67 13.64
C VAL A 172 -5.61 -10.24 14.20
N LEU A 173 -5.54 -11.13 15.19
CA LEU A 173 -6.72 -11.71 15.86
C LEU A 173 -7.52 -10.65 16.60
N LEU A 174 -6.87 -9.77 17.35
CA LEU A 174 -7.54 -8.68 18.07
C LEU A 174 -8.22 -7.72 17.07
N GLY A 175 -7.50 -7.28 16.05
CA GLY A 175 -8.05 -6.39 15.02
C GLY A 175 -9.24 -7.01 14.28
N ALA A 176 -9.12 -8.28 13.88
CA ALA A 176 -10.20 -9.01 13.24
C ALA A 176 -11.40 -9.21 14.15
N THR A 177 -11.17 -9.51 15.42
CA THR A 177 -12.26 -9.64 16.41
C THR A 177 -13.06 -8.35 16.52
N VAL A 178 -12.38 -7.22 16.60
CA VAL A 178 -13.04 -5.91 16.65
C VAL A 178 -13.78 -5.60 15.34
N ALA A 179 -13.14 -5.79 14.18
CA ALA A 179 -13.73 -5.41 12.90
C ALA A 179 -14.87 -6.33 12.45
N ILE A 180 -14.77 -7.64 12.68
CA ILE A 180 -15.73 -8.63 12.18
C ILE A 180 -16.82 -8.96 13.23
N PHE A 181 -16.41 -9.26 14.47
CA PHE A 181 -17.31 -9.87 15.46
C PHE A 181 -18.03 -8.85 16.32
N LEU A 182 -17.38 -7.73 16.68
CA LEU A 182 -18.03 -6.65 17.41
C LEU A 182 -18.86 -5.75 16.49
N ASN A 183 -18.62 -5.77 15.19
CA ASN A 183 -19.34 -5.01 14.20
C ASN A 183 -20.38 -5.89 13.48
N LYS A 184 -21.45 -6.28 14.22
CA LYS A 184 -22.54 -7.08 13.65
C LYS A 184 -23.49 -6.20 12.86
N ASP A 185 -23.42 -6.27 11.53
CA ASP A 185 -24.35 -5.59 10.63
C ASP A 185 -24.99 -6.53 9.63
N LYS A 186 -26.12 -6.09 9.01
CA LYS A 186 -26.78 -6.87 7.96
C LYS A 186 -25.84 -6.96 6.74
N GLU A 187 -25.67 -8.18 6.24
CA GLU A 187 -24.86 -8.43 5.05
C GLU A 187 -25.51 -7.77 3.81
N HIS A 188 -24.82 -6.81 3.22
CA HIS A 188 -25.17 -6.29 1.90
C HIS A 188 -24.45 -7.12 0.84
N LYS A 189 -25.21 -7.75 -0.04
CA LYS A 189 -24.71 -8.51 -1.18
C LYS A 189 -25.30 -7.92 -2.45
N LYS A 190 -24.46 -7.58 -3.40
CA LYS A 190 -24.94 -7.25 -4.74
C LYS A 190 -25.38 -8.53 -5.42
N LYS A 191 -26.63 -8.61 -5.82
CA LYS A 191 -27.09 -9.73 -6.68
C LYS A 191 -26.59 -9.45 -8.09
N PHE A 192 -25.55 -10.15 -8.50
CA PHE A 192 -25.24 -10.27 -9.91
C PHE A 192 -26.24 -11.25 -10.54
N GLU A 193 -26.88 -10.86 -11.63
CA GLU A 193 -27.85 -11.73 -12.35
C GLU A 193 -27.16 -12.99 -12.88
N ASN A 194 -25.89 -12.87 -13.29
CA ASN A 194 -25.07 -13.97 -13.78
C ASN A 194 -23.61 -13.89 -13.30
N LYS A 195 -22.93 -15.02 -13.19
CA LYS A 195 -21.47 -15.08 -12.92
C LYS A 195 -20.63 -14.35 -13.98
N GLY A 196 -21.15 -14.25 -15.22
CA GLY A 196 -20.52 -13.51 -16.31
C GLY A 196 -20.46 -12.00 -16.07
N ASP A 197 -21.42 -11.44 -15.37
CA ASP A 197 -21.46 -9.99 -15.08
C ASP A 197 -20.40 -9.60 -14.06
N ALA A 198 -20.18 -10.43 -13.03
CA ALA A 198 -19.09 -10.23 -12.07
C ALA A 198 -17.71 -10.31 -12.75
N LEU A 199 -17.53 -11.28 -13.66
CA LEU A 199 -16.29 -11.40 -14.43
C LEU A 199 -16.09 -10.22 -15.39
N ARG A 200 -17.16 -9.77 -16.08
CA ARG A 200 -17.10 -8.60 -16.96
C ARG A 200 -16.76 -7.33 -16.17
N TYR A 201 -17.32 -7.17 -14.96
CA TYR A 201 -16.99 -6.06 -14.07
C TYR A 201 -15.51 -6.06 -13.65
N LEU A 202 -14.96 -7.24 -13.30
CA LEU A 202 -13.53 -7.39 -13.02
C LEU A 202 -12.65 -7.04 -14.22
N LEU A 203 -12.99 -7.60 -15.39
CA LEU A 203 -12.21 -7.37 -16.62
C LEU A 203 -12.25 -5.91 -17.06
N LYS A 204 -13.38 -5.22 -16.89
CA LYS A 204 -13.50 -3.79 -17.21
C LYS A 204 -12.50 -2.95 -16.41
N GLY A 205 -12.23 -3.31 -15.14
CA GLY A 205 -11.21 -2.68 -14.32
C GLY A 205 -9.78 -2.79 -14.88
N VAL A 206 -9.52 -3.71 -15.82
CA VAL A 206 -8.21 -3.83 -16.50
C VAL A 206 -8.28 -3.28 -17.93
N THR A 207 -9.35 -3.59 -18.67
CA THR A 207 -9.46 -3.21 -20.11
C THR A 207 -9.50 -1.71 -20.30
N ILE A 208 -10.00 -0.94 -19.34
CA ILE A 208 -10.06 0.53 -19.40
C ILE A 208 -8.66 1.17 -19.57
N ALA A 209 -7.60 0.53 -19.08
CA ALA A 209 -6.22 1.01 -19.26
C ALA A 209 -5.75 0.93 -20.72
N PHE A 210 -6.32 0.01 -21.51
CA PHE A 210 -6.03 -0.13 -22.94
C PHE A 210 -6.98 0.73 -23.78
N GLU A 211 -8.21 0.95 -23.33
CA GLU A 211 -9.19 1.82 -23.98
C GLU A 211 -8.79 3.30 -23.86
N ASN A 212 -8.23 3.71 -22.72
CA ASN A 212 -7.72 5.06 -22.49
C ASN A 212 -6.26 5.01 -22.00
N PRO A 213 -5.28 5.26 -22.89
CA PRO A 213 -3.86 5.22 -22.55
C PRO A 213 -3.44 6.14 -21.40
N LYS A 214 -4.15 7.27 -21.19
CA LYS A 214 -3.90 8.18 -20.06
C LYS A 214 -4.18 7.48 -18.71
N ILE A 215 -5.22 6.66 -18.65
CA ILE A 215 -5.55 5.86 -17.46
C ILE A 215 -4.49 4.78 -17.25
N GLY A 216 -4.06 4.11 -18.32
CA GLY A 216 -2.96 3.15 -18.26
C GLY A 216 -1.65 3.77 -17.74
N MET A 217 -1.27 4.95 -18.25
CA MET A 217 -0.12 5.71 -17.75
C MET A 217 -0.29 6.07 -16.26
N GLY A 218 -1.51 6.48 -15.83
CA GLY A 218 -1.84 6.71 -14.43
C GLY A 218 -1.63 5.48 -13.55
N GLY A 219 -1.97 4.29 -14.04
CA GLY A 219 -1.71 3.01 -13.37
C GLY A 219 -0.21 2.72 -13.21
N ILE A 220 0.58 2.97 -14.25
CA ILE A 220 2.05 2.85 -14.19
C ILE A 220 2.63 3.83 -13.18
N VAL A 221 2.22 5.10 -13.22
CA VAL A 221 2.64 6.12 -12.24
C VAL A 221 2.26 5.71 -10.82
N ARG A 222 1.07 5.14 -10.62
CA ARG A 222 0.63 4.62 -9.32
C ARG A 222 1.47 3.43 -8.85
N THR A 223 1.89 2.56 -9.77
CA THR A 223 2.81 1.45 -9.45
C THR A 223 4.17 1.99 -9.01
N ILE A 224 4.72 2.96 -9.73
CA ILE A 224 6.00 3.59 -9.37
C ILE A 224 5.94 4.28 -8.00
N ASN A 225 4.82 4.91 -7.67
CA ASN A 225 4.63 5.71 -6.46
C ASN A 225 5.27 5.08 -5.21
N THR A 226 4.86 3.89 -4.82
CA THR A 226 5.33 3.25 -3.59
C THR A 226 6.32 2.10 -3.82
N SER A 227 6.71 1.81 -5.08
CA SER A 227 7.64 0.72 -5.38
C SER A 227 8.99 0.87 -4.67
N ALA A 228 9.59 2.06 -4.67
CA ALA A 228 10.85 2.27 -3.96
C ALA A 228 10.71 2.07 -2.45
N ALA A 229 9.63 2.58 -1.83
CA ALA A 229 9.39 2.42 -0.40
C ALA A 229 9.26 0.93 0.01
N TYR A 230 8.62 0.10 -0.83
CA TYR A 230 8.56 -1.35 -0.62
C TYR A 230 9.85 -2.07 -1.01
N GLY A 231 10.64 -1.53 -1.93
CA GLY A 231 11.99 -2.02 -2.21
C GLY A 231 12.97 -1.73 -1.08
N PHE A 232 12.87 -0.57 -0.44
CA PHE A 232 13.73 -0.17 0.68
C PHE A 232 13.70 -1.17 1.84
N VAL A 233 12.57 -1.79 2.14
CA VAL A 233 12.47 -2.77 3.23
C VAL A 233 13.34 -4.00 2.99
N VAL A 234 13.77 -4.25 1.76
CA VAL A 234 14.61 -5.40 1.41
C VAL A 234 16.09 -5.13 1.69
N PHE A 235 16.65 -4.01 1.22
CA PHE A 235 18.09 -3.77 1.26
C PHE A 235 18.54 -2.64 2.21
N MET A 236 17.68 -1.63 2.46
CA MET A 236 18.05 -0.50 3.33
C MET A 236 18.33 -0.88 4.79
N PRO A 237 17.67 -1.88 5.42
CA PRO A 237 18.04 -2.30 6.77
C PRO A 237 19.51 -2.70 6.88
N ALA A 238 20.01 -3.53 5.95
CA ALA A 238 21.41 -3.94 5.93
C ALA A 238 22.34 -2.74 5.70
N PHE A 239 22.05 -1.91 4.71
CA PHE A 239 22.82 -0.69 4.43
C PHE A 239 22.91 0.25 5.65
N MET A 240 21.81 0.48 6.34
CA MET A 240 21.80 1.36 7.52
C MET A 240 22.58 0.76 8.69
N MET A 241 22.49 -0.56 8.91
CA MET A 241 23.29 -1.25 9.93
C MET A 241 24.79 -1.21 9.60
N ASP A 242 25.17 -1.35 8.32
CA ASP A 242 26.57 -1.21 7.87
C ASP A 242 27.13 0.21 8.11
N LEU A 243 26.27 1.22 8.09
CA LEU A 243 26.63 2.60 8.46
C LEU A 243 26.73 2.81 9.99
N GLY A 244 26.33 1.82 10.80
CA GLY A 244 26.37 1.88 12.26
C GLY A 244 25.06 2.26 12.94
N PHE A 245 23.93 2.34 12.22
CA PHE A 245 22.61 2.46 12.86
C PHE A 245 22.20 1.13 13.50
N THR A 246 21.48 1.21 14.60
CA THR A 246 20.81 0.06 15.17
C THR A 246 19.56 -0.30 14.36
N ARG A 247 19.12 -1.56 14.44
CA ARG A 247 17.87 -1.99 13.81
C ARG A 247 16.65 -1.19 14.32
N SER A 248 16.65 -0.82 15.60
CA SER A 248 15.60 0.01 16.19
C SER A 248 15.57 1.43 15.60
N GLU A 249 16.72 2.05 15.41
CA GLU A 249 16.82 3.37 14.78
C GLU A 249 16.34 3.32 13.32
N TRP A 250 16.76 2.31 12.56
CA TRP A 250 16.26 2.11 11.20
C TRP A 250 14.72 2.03 11.16
N LEU A 251 14.11 1.23 12.04
CA LEU A 251 12.65 1.09 12.09
C LEU A 251 11.94 2.40 12.44
N GLN A 252 12.52 3.21 13.32
CA GLN A 252 11.99 4.54 13.64
C GLN A 252 12.14 5.51 12.45
N ILE A 253 13.28 5.48 11.76
CA ILE A 253 13.52 6.25 10.53
C ILE A 253 12.49 5.86 9.45
N TYR A 254 12.28 4.56 9.23
CA TYR A 254 11.28 4.05 8.29
C TYR A 254 9.84 4.43 8.72
N GLY A 255 9.52 4.33 10.00
CA GLY A 255 8.24 4.79 10.56
C GLY A 255 8.01 6.29 10.37
N SER A 256 9.06 7.11 10.47
CA SER A 256 8.99 8.57 10.26
C SER A 256 8.66 8.94 8.82
N LEU A 257 9.18 8.19 7.83
CA LEU A 257 8.84 8.32 6.42
C LEU A 257 7.31 8.24 6.22
N TRP A 258 6.70 7.19 6.75
CA TRP A 258 5.27 6.97 6.59
C TRP A 258 4.41 7.89 7.46
N THR A 259 4.89 8.28 8.64
CA THR A 259 4.24 9.31 9.47
C THR A 259 4.16 10.62 8.70
N SER A 260 5.28 11.05 8.11
CA SER A 260 5.32 12.24 7.25
C SER A 260 4.38 12.10 6.05
N ASN A 261 4.39 10.94 5.38
CA ASN A 261 3.50 10.67 4.24
C ASN A 261 2.02 10.87 4.61
N ILE A 262 1.57 10.32 5.75
CA ILE A 262 0.18 10.45 6.21
C ILE A 262 -0.18 11.91 6.48
N ILE A 263 0.70 12.66 7.13
CA ILE A 263 0.49 14.10 7.42
C ILE A 263 0.40 14.89 6.12
N PHE A 264 1.35 14.67 5.21
CA PHE A 264 1.43 15.41 3.96
C PHE A 264 0.37 15.00 2.93
N ASN A 265 -0.30 13.84 3.08
CA ASN A 265 -1.45 13.48 2.26
C ASN A 265 -2.56 14.54 2.33
N LEU A 266 -2.82 15.09 3.52
CA LEU A 266 -3.80 16.17 3.69
C LEU A 266 -3.33 17.47 3.01
N ILE A 267 -2.05 17.80 3.16
CA ILE A 267 -1.44 19.00 2.58
C ILE A 267 -1.48 18.93 1.04
N PHE A 268 -1.06 17.81 0.47
CA PHE A 268 -1.02 17.65 -0.98
C PHE A 268 -2.40 17.46 -1.64
N GLY A 269 -3.42 17.09 -0.89
CA GLY A 269 -4.81 17.24 -1.34
C GLY A 269 -5.11 18.71 -1.67
N ILE A 270 -4.85 19.61 -0.72
CA ILE A 270 -5.07 21.07 -0.88
C ILE A 270 -4.13 21.70 -1.93
N VAL A 271 -2.85 21.29 -1.90
CA VAL A 271 -1.85 21.76 -2.88
C VAL A 271 -2.22 21.35 -4.29
N GLY A 272 -2.71 20.11 -4.46
CA GLY A 272 -3.18 19.58 -5.74
C GLY A 272 -4.32 20.40 -6.34
N ASP A 273 -5.26 20.83 -5.51
CA ASP A 273 -6.38 21.65 -5.96
C ASP A 273 -5.93 23.07 -6.38
N LYS A 274 -4.88 23.62 -5.76
CA LYS A 274 -4.37 24.96 -6.06
C LYS A 274 -3.37 25.01 -7.21
N LEU A 275 -2.40 24.07 -7.26
CA LEU A 275 -1.33 24.04 -8.27
C LEU A 275 -1.69 23.18 -9.49
N GLY A 276 -2.81 22.46 -9.41
CA GLY A 276 -3.27 21.48 -10.38
C GLY A 276 -2.74 20.09 -10.09
N TRP A 277 -3.63 19.10 -10.17
CA TRP A 277 -3.38 17.70 -9.80
C TRP A 277 -2.16 17.12 -10.54
N ARG A 278 -2.11 17.29 -11.86
CA ARG A 278 -1.00 16.83 -12.70
C ARG A 278 0.35 17.39 -12.27
N ASN A 279 0.42 18.72 -12.07
CA ASN A 279 1.67 19.39 -11.73
C ASN A 279 2.17 18.97 -10.35
N THR A 280 1.28 18.79 -9.39
CA THR A 280 1.60 18.30 -8.05
C THR A 280 2.22 16.91 -8.10
N VAL A 281 1.60 15.96 -8.83
CA VAL A 281 2.14 14.60 -9.01
C VAL A 281 3.49 14.65 -9.73
N MET A 282 3.63 15.46 -10.78
CA MET A 282 4.85 15.54 -11.57
C MET A 282 6.04 16.08 -10.78
N TRP A 283 5.87 17.21 -10.09
CA TRP A 283 6.98 17.90 -9.44
C TRP A 283 7.27 17.35 -8.03
N PHE A 284 6.28 17.17 -7.18
CA PHE A 284 6.50 16.67 -5.83
C PHE A 284 6.57 15.14 -5.80
N GLY A 285 5.61 14.45 -6.43
CA GLY A 285 5.62 12.99 -6.54
C GLY A 285 6.80 12.48 -7.36
N GLY A 286 6.93 12.92 -8.62
CA GLY A 286 7.98 12.43 -9.51
C GLY A 286 9.37 12.99 -9.18
N VAL A 287 9.58 14.29 -9.40
CA VAL A 287 10.91 14.91 -9.23
C VAL A 287 11.31 14.95 -7.75
N GLY A 288 10.40 15.30 -6.84
CA GLY A 288 10.69 15.33 -5.40
C GLY A 288 11.10 13.95 -4.87
N CYS A 289 10.34 12.90 -5.19
CA CYS A 289 10.73 11.54 -4.79
C CYS A 289 12.04 11.09 -5.43
N ALA A 290 12.34 11.47 -6.68
CA ALA A 290 13.63 11.16 -7.29
C ALA A 290 14.80 11.77 -6.50
N ILE A 291 14.69 13.06 -6.13
CA ILE A 291 15.71 13.74 -5.32
C ILE A 291 15.88 13.08 -3.97
N PHE A 292 14.77 12.84 -3.25
CA PHE A 292 14.85 12.29 -1.90
C PHE A 292 15.11 10.79 -1.84
N THR A 293 14.87 10.04 -2.92
CA THR A 293 15.37 8.65 -3.06
C THR A 293 16.90 8.64 -3.08
N ALA A 294 17.51 9.47 -3.91
CA ALA A 294 18.97 9.60 -3.92
C ALA A 294 19.50 10.15 -2.59
N ALA A 295 18.86 11.17 -2.03
CA ALA A 295 19.25 11.76 -0.75
C ALA A 295 19.16 10.73 0.39
N PHE A 296 18.18 9.83 0.40
CA PHE A 296 18.00 8.81 1.44
C PHE A 296 19.15 7.79 1.50
N TYR A 297 19.91 7.68 0.43
CA TYR A 297 21.15 6.91 0.38
C TYR A 297 22.39 7.77 0.67
N TYR A 298 22.58 8.86 -0.09
CA TYR A 298 23.84 9.62 -0.05
C TYR A 298 24.00 10.48 1.19
N VAL A 299 22.91 10.99 1.77
CA VAL A 299 23.00 11.84 2.96
C VAL A 299 23.41 11.06 4.20
N PRO A 300 22.81 9.88 4.54
CA PRO A 300 23.32 9.05 5.62
C PRO A 300 24.75 8.54 5.38
N LEU A 301 25.10 8.21 4.12
CA LEU A 301 26.46 7.79 3.76
C LEU A 301 27.49 8.89 4.07
N ALA A 302 27.15 10.15 3.80
CA ALA A 302 28.05 11.29 4.05
C ALA A 302 28.06 11.76 5.52
N ALA A 303 26.90 11.69 6.21
CA ALA A 303 26.74 12.17 7.57
C ALA A 303 27.12 11.11 8.63
N GLY A 304 27.31 9.84 8.25
CA GLY A 304 27.44 8.72 9.18
C GLY A 304 26.12 8.42 9.90
N PRO A 305 26.17 7.67 11.03
CA PRO A 305 24.99 7.20 11.76
C PRO A 305 24.31 8.34 12.56
N ASN A 306 23.99 9.43 11.89
CA ASN A 306 23.26 10.54 12.48
C ASN A 306 21.74 10.32 12.34
N TYR A 307 21.14 9.88 13.44
CA TYR A 307 19.71 9.55 13.51
C TYR A 307 18.79 10.72 13.04
N PHE A 308 19.09 11.95 13.49
CA PHE A 308 18.23 13.10 13.15
C PHE A 308 18.31 13.47 11.66
N VAL A 309 19.49 13.39 11.07
CA VAL A 309 19.72 13.65 9.64
C VAL A 309 19.00 12.59 8.80
N ALA A 310 19.19 11.32 9.13
CA ALA A 310 18.52 10.22 8.41
C ALA A 310 16.99 10.29 8.52
N THR A 311 16.47 10.60 9.73
CA THR A 311 15.03 10.81 9.97
C THR A 311 14.47 11.99 9.17
N ALA A 312 15.19 13.10 9.09
CA ALA A 312 14.77 14.27 8.32
C ALA A 312 14.66 13.95 6.82
N VAL A 313 15.65 13.25 6.26
CA VAL A 313 15.63 12.86 4.84
C VAL A 313 14.51 11.86 4.57
N ALA A 314 14.31 10.87 5.44
CA ALA A 314 13.20 9.92 5.34
C ALA A 314 11.84 10.62 5.39
N ALA A 315 11.66 11.58 6.30
CA ALA A 315 10.44 12.39 6.40
C ALA A 315 10.21 13.25 5.15
N CYS A 316 11.27 13.84 4.57
CA CYS A 316 11.17 14.59 3.31
C CYS A 316 10.78 13.68 2.13
N TYR A 317 11.35 12.47 2.05
CA TYR A 317 10.92 11.49 1.06
C TYR A 317 9.45 11.11 1.25
N GLY A 318 9.02 10.82 2.48
CA GLY A 318 7.63 10.52 2.80
C GLY A 318 6.67 11.67 2.46
N ALA A 319 7.08 12.92 2.71
CA ALA A 319 6.33 14.10 2.29
C ALA A 319 6.15 14.15 0.77
N CYS A 320 7.25 13.97 0.01
CA CYS A 320 7.20 13.96 -1.46
C CYS A 320 6.34 12.81 -2.00
N LEU A 321 6.39 11.64 -1.36
CA LEU A 321 5.58 10.48 -1.71
C LEU A 321 4.07 10.79 -1.64
N ALA A 322 3.65 11.67 -0.72
CA ALA A 322 2.28 12.17 -0.64
C ALA A 322 1.88 13.05 -1.83
N GLY A 323 2.85 13.57 -2.59
CA GLY A 323 2.61 14.32 -3.82
C GLY A 323 1.87 13.53 -4.91
N PHE A 324 1.74 12.20 -4.77
CA PHE A 324 0.93 11.36 -5.66
C PHE A 324 -0.56 11.31 -5.30
N VAL A 325 -0.99 11.86 -4.17
CA VAL A 325 -2.41 11.86 -3.72
C VAL A 325 -3.37 12.39 -4.79
N PRO A 326 -3.07 13.50 -5.50
CA PRO A 326 -3.98 14.04 -6.50
C PRO A 326 -4.23 13.11 -7.70
N LEU A 327 -3.43 12.06 -7.87
CA LEU A 327 -3.65 11.04 -8.91
C LEU A 327 -5.02 10.36 -8.75
N SER A 328 -5.46 10.20 -7.50
CA SER A 328 -6.77 9.60 -7.17
C SER A 328 -7.97 10.49 -7.55
N ALA A 329 -7.75 11.77 -7.79
CA ALA A 329 -8.74 12.67 -8.35
C ALA A 329 -8.62 12.75 -9.89
N LEU A 330 -7.38 12.86 -10.40
CA LEU A 330 -7.12 13.04 -11.82
C LEU A 330 -7.55 11.85 -12.68
N ILE A 331 -7.22 10.62 -12.30
CA ILE A 331 -7.45 9.44 -13.14
C ILE A 331 -8.93 9.11 -13.30
N PRO A 332 -9.78 9.12 -12.25
CA PRO A 332 -11.21 8.92 -12.41
C PRO A 332 -11.89 10.03 -13.25
N SER A 333 -11.35 11.25 -13.23
CA SER A 333 -11.86 12.37 -14.04
C SER A 333 -11.61 12.18 -15.55
N LEU A 334 -10.69 11.30 -15.96
CA LEU A 334 -10.48 10.92 -17.37
C LEU A 334 -11.52 9.94 -17.91
N ALA A 335 -12.33 9.33 -17.04
CA ALA A 335 -13.43 8.44 -17.40
C ALA A 335 -14.63 8.67 -16.48
N PRO A 336 -15.36 9.81 -16.62
CA PRO A 336 -16.45 10.19 -15.72
C PRO A 336 -17.56 9.14 -15.63
N GLU A 337 -17.88 8.47 -16.74
CA GLU A 337 -18.89 7.41 -16.80
C GLU A 337 -18.40 6.06 -16.23
N ASN A 338 -17.07 5.85 -16.11
CA ASN A 338 -16.44 4.61 -15.68
C ASN A 338 -15.44 4.85 -14.53
N ARG A 339 -15.73 5.77 -13.61
CA ARG A 339 -14.86 6.16 -12.48
C ARG A 339 -14.38 4.96 -11.65
N GLY A 340 -15.28 3.99 -11.40
CA GLY A 340 -14.96 2.77 -10.66
C GLY A 340 -13.89 1.91 -11.36
N ALA A 341 -13.98 1.76 -12.68
CA ALA A 341 -12.98 1.04 -13.47
C ALA A 341 -11.63 1.78 -13.49
N ALA A 342 -11.63 3.10 -13.60
CA ALA A 342 -10.43 3.93 -13.52
C ALA A 342 -9.76 3.83 -12.13
N MET A 343 -10.53 3.84 -11.05
CA MET A 343 -10.03 3.59 -9.69
C MET A 343 -9.46 2.19 -9.51
N SER A 344 -10.02 1.18 -10.17
CA SER A 344 -9.49 -0.19 -10.13
C SER A 344 -8.07 -0.28 -10.68
N ILE A 345 -7.74 0.50 -11.72
CA ILE A 345 -6.35 0.61 -12.23
C ILE A 345 -5.40 1.21 -11.19
N LEU A 346 -5.83 2.24 -10.46
CA LEU A 346 -5.02 2.81 -9.38
C LEU A 346 -4.82 1.82 -8.23
N ASN A 347 -5.85 1.08 -7.85
CA ASN A 347 -5.77 0.06 -6.81
C ASN A 347 -4.87 -1.11 -7.24
N LEU A 348 -4.98 -1.55 -8.51
CA LEU A 348 -4.08 -2.54 -9.08
C LEU A 348 -2.62 -2.03 -9.07
N GLY A 349 -2.39 -0.77 -9.47
CA GLY A 349 -1.07 -0.14 -9.41
C GLY A 349 -0.51 -0.08 -7.98
N ALA A 350 -1.35 0.23 -6.99
CA ALA A 350 -0.95 0.19 -5.58
C ALA A 350 -0.57 -1.22 -5.10
N GLY A 351 -1.32 -2.24 -5.51
CA GLY A 351 -0.98 -3.64 -5.24
C GLY A 351 0.30 -4.06 -5.96
N LEU A 352 0.45 -3.72 -7.23
CA LEU A 352 1.65 -4.03 -8.02
C LEU A 352 2.91 -3.38 -7.48
N SER A 353 2.84 -2.24 -6.81
CA SER A 353 4.02 -1.60 -6.21
C SER A 353 4.67 -2.47 -5.13
N THR A 354 3.89 -3.26 -4.40
CA THR A 354 4.40 -4.21 -3.38
C THR A 354 5.16 -5.38 -4.00
N PHE A 355 4.86 -5.70 -5.26
CA PHE A 355 5.58 -6.69 -6.07
C PHE A 355 6.80 -6.06 -6.76
N VAL A 356 6.60 -4.98 -7.50
CA VAL A 356 7.61 -4.36 -8.37
C VAL A 356 8.81 -3.86 -7.57
N GLY A 357 8.56 -3.29 -6.38
CA GLY A 357 9.65 -2.83 -5.51
C GLY A 357 10.65 -3.94 -5.20
N PRO A 358 10.28 -4.97 -4.44
CA PRO A 358 11.19 -6.08 -4.13
C PRO A 358 11.69 -6.82 -5.37
N ALA A 359 10.90 -6.95 -6.44
CA ALA A 359 11.29 -7.62 -7.67
C ALA A 359 12.48 -6.92 -8.37
N ILE A 360 12.52 -5.58 -8.35
CA ILE A 360 13.65 -4.82 -8.86
C ILE A 360 14.92 -5.12 -8.04
N VAL A 361 14.81 -5.18 -6.71
CA VAL A 361 15.95 -5.55 -5.86
C VAL A 361 16.42 -6.95 -6.20
N GLY A 362 15.52 -7.94 -6.22
CA GLY A 362 15.86 -9.34 -6.51
C GLY A 362 16.52 -9.53 -7.87
N ALA A 363 16.04 -8.82 -8.90
CA ALA A 363 16.56 -8.93 -10.25
C ALA A 363 17.93 -8.25 -10.44
N PHE A 364 18.17 -7.12 -9.77
CA PHE A 364 19.31 -6.26 -10.12
C PHE A 364 20.36 -6.10 -9.03
N ILE A 365 20.08 -6.37 -7.75
CA ILE A 365 21.01 -6.12 -6.63
C ILE A 365 22.38 -6.82 -6.83
N GLY A 366 22.39 -8.02 -7.38
CA GLY A 366 23.63 -8.76 -7.68
C GLY A 366 24.43 -8.23 -8.89
N MET A 367 23.85 -7.31 -9.67
CA MET A 367 24.49 -6.74 -10.86
C MET A 367 24.98 -5.30 -10.64
N VAL A 368 24.20 -4.52 -9.86
CA VAL A 368 24.39 -3.05 -9.78
C VAL A 368 24.58 -2.57 -8.33
N ASP A 369 24.60 -3.46 -7.37
CA ASP A 369 24.70 -3.17 -5.94
C ASP A 369 23.59 -2.22 -5.43
N THR A 370 23.66 -1.83 -4.16
CA THR A 370 22.72 -0.90 -3.52
C THR A 370 22.64 0.43 -4.24
N VAL A 371 23.78 0.95 -4.71
CA VAL A 371 23.85 2.24 -5.45
C VAL A 371 23.02 2.18 -6.73
N GLY A 372 23.19 1.11 -7.50
CA GLY A 372 22.44 0.93 -8.75
C GLY A 372 20.94 0.80 -8.50
N ILE A 373 20.51 0.11 -7.44
CA ILE A 373 19.10 0.02 -7.07
C ILE A 373 18.51 1.40 -6.75
N ILE A 374 19.23 2.23 -6.01
CA ILE A 374 18.81 3.62 -5.73
C ILE A 374 18.64 4.41 -7.04
N TRP A 375 19.56 4.28 -8.00
CA TRP A 375 19.44 4.97 -9.29
C TRP A 375 18.32 4.42 -10.18
N ILE A 376 18.02 3.12 -10.12
CA ILE A 376 16.84 2.54 -10.79
C ILE A 376 15.57 3.18 -10.24
N TYR A 377 15.39 3.25 -8.92
CA TYR A 377 14.19 3.89 -8.34
C TYR A 377 14.13 5.38 -8.62
N THR A 378 15.26 6.08 -8.53
CA THR A 378 15.36 7.50 -8.91
C THR A 378 14.92 7.70 -10.36
N GLY A 379 15.40 6.86 -11.28
CA GLY A 379 15.01 6.86 -12.69
C GLY A 379 13.52 6.59 -12.89
N LEU A 380 12.95 5.63 -12.18
CA LEU A 380 11.50 5.35 -12.22
C LEU A 380 10.66 6.55 -11.80
N TYR A 381 11.05 7.27 -10.75
CA TYR A 381 10.35 8.50 -10.36
C TYR A 381 10.45 9.59 -11.43
N LEU A 382 11.60 9.74 -12.07
CA LEU A 382 11.73 10.67 -13.22
C LEU A 382 10.87 10.21 -14.42
N VAL A 383 10.80 8.90 -14.69
CA VAL A 383 9.87 8.35 -15.70
C VAL A 383 8.42 8.68 -15.31
N SER A 384 8.03 8.55 -14.05
CA SER A 384 6.68 8.94 -13.61
C SER A 384 6.39 10.42 -13.85
N ALA A 385 7.36 11.30 -13.61
CA ALA A 385 7.24 12.74 -13.90
C ALA A 385 7.06 13.01 -15.40
N VAL A 386 7.78 12.28 -16.25
CA VAL A 386 7.64 12.37 -17.71
C VAL A 386 6.27 11.87 -18.16
N LEU A 387 5.82 10.71 -17.67
CA LEU A 387 4.50 10.16 -18.01
C LEU A 387 3.37 11.13 -17.64
N MET A 388 3.50 11.83 -16.52
CA MET A 388 2.51 12.82 -16.09
C MET A 388 2.35 14.00 -17.05
N LYS A 389 3.34 14.30 -17.92
CA LYS A 389 3.16 15.31 -18.98
C LYS A 389 2.07 14.93 -19.98
N PHE A 390 1.85 13.63 -20.18
CA PHE A 390 0.88 13.11 -21.14
C PHE A 390 -0.49 12.84 -20.51
N VAL A 391 -0.58 12.76 -19.16
CA VAL A 391 -1.82 12.57 -18.41
C VAL A 391 -2.49 13.94 -18.19
N THR A 392 -3.14 14.45 -19.24
CA THR A 392 -3.81 15.76 -19.23
C THR A 392 -5.30 15.59 -19.38
N LEU A 393 -6.10 16.36 -18.62
CA LEU A 393 -7.52 16.56 -18.87
C LEU A 393 -7.68 17.54 -20.04
N SER A 394 -8.33 17.11 -21.11
CA SER A 394 -8.80 18.02 -22.16
C SER A 394 -9.96 18.87 -21.63
N LYS A 395 -10.23 20.02 -22.27
CA LYS A 395 -11.38 20.86 -21.88
C LYS A 395 -12.69 20.08 -21.90
N LYS A 396 -12.88 19.23 -22.91
CA LYS A 396 -14.07 18.39 -23.04
C LYS A 396 -14.19 17.37 -21.90
N GLU A 397 -13.11 16.69 -21.53
CA GLU A 397 -13.08 15.74 -20.40
C GLU A 397 -13.34 16.45 -19.06
N ALA A 398 -12.83 17.68 -18.88
CA ALA A 398 -13.07 18.48 -17.68
C ALA A 398 -14.54 18.92 -17.56
N GLU A 399 -15.14 19.43 -18.64
CA GLU A 399 -16.56 19.83 -18.69
C GLU A 399 -17.48 18.61 -18.45
N GLU A 400 -17.16 17.46 -19.00
CA GLU A 400 -17.93 16.22 -18.81
C GLU A 400 -17.80 15.70 -17.37
N ALA A 401 -16.61 15.75 -16.77
CA ALA A 401 -16.40 15.39 -15.36
C ALA A 401 -17.19 16.29 -14.42
N GLU A 402 -17.24 17.60 -14.70
CA GLU A 402 -18.02 18.58 -13.94
C GLU A 402 -19.52 18.32 -14.08
N ARG A 403 -20.01 18.07 -15.31
CA ARG A 403 -21.42 17.75 -15.56
C ARG A 403 -21.88 16.51 -14.80
N VAL A 404 -21.12 15.41 -14.87
CA VAL A 404 -21.44 14.16 -14.16
C VAL A 404 -21.44 14.38 -12.64
N SER A 405 -20.49 15.16 -12.13
CA SER A 405 -20.43 15.49 -10.70
C SER A 405 -21.66 16.27 -10.23
N ILE A 406 -22.13 17.25 -11.04
CA ILE A 406 -23.34 18.03 -10.74
C ILE A 406 -24.59 17.13 -10.79
N GLU A 407 -24.70 16.22 -11.75
CA GLU A 407 -25.83 15.29 -11.85
C GLU A 407 -25.88 14.31 -10.67
N GLU A 408 -24.73 13.75 -10.28
CA GLU A 408 -24.60 12.89 -9.08
C GLU A 408 -25.02 13.63 -7.80
N PHE A 409 -24.56 14.89 -7.63
CA PHE A 409 -24.93 15.72 -6.49
C PHE A 409 -26.43 16.02 -6.45
N LYS A 410 -27.05 16.35 -7.59
CA LYS A 410 -28.51 16.57 -7.69
C LYS A 410 -29.32 15.30 -7.40
N THR A 411 -28.80 14.14 -7.80
CA THR A 411 -29.45 12.84 -7.56
C THR A 411 -29.36 12.45 -6.09
N ALA A 412 -28.21 12.69 -5.46
CA ALA A 412 -28.00 12.45 -4.03
C ALA A 412 -28.86 13.37 -3.12
N GLN A 413 -29.20 14.59 -3.60
CA GLN A 413 -30.11 15.48 -2.86
C GLN A 413 -31.59 15.09 -2.98
N LYS A 414 -31.96 14.27 -3.98
CA LYS A 414 -33.36 13.83 -4.22
C LYS A 414 -33.65 12.46 -3.55
N ALA A 415 -32.62 11.71 -3.13
CA ALA A 415 -32.72 10.44 -2.43
C ALA A 415 -32.63 10.62 -0.90
#